data_9dc3fa7492b871574332b10a294c74bf
#
_entry.id   9dc3fa7492b871574332b10a294c74bf
#
_cell.length_a   1.000
_cell.length_b   1.000
_cell.length_c   1.000
_cell.angle_alpha   90.00
_cell.angle_beta   90.00
_cell.angle_gamma   90.00
#
_symmetry.space_group_name_H-M   'P 1'
#
loop_
_entity.id
_entity.type
_entity.pdbx_description
1 polymer ?
#
loop_
_entity_poly.entity_id
_entity_poly.type
_entity_poly.pdbx_seq_one_letter_code
_entity_poly.pdbx_strand_id
1 'polypeptide(L)'
;SILDKKAHIVLGDINGSIRQWVNLFLNDKEYPEDMFVTHDQAKRIVDQDTVVVVVDTNRPSMTECSEILGQTKTIVVLDHHRQSSEVIQNAVLSYIEPYASSACEMIAEVLQYFADDIRLKGKEADCIYAGIIIDTNNFMAKTGVRTFEAAAFLRRCGADVTRVRKMFRNDMKSYKARAEAVRHAEVFEQAYAISCCPSGYLESPTVVGAQAANELLNIVGIKASFVLTEYKGRIYFSARAIDEVNVQIIMERLGGGGHMNIAGAQMDGVTIEEAKEKLKDTIRKMIEEGAI
;
A
#
# COMPACT_ATOMS: atom_id res chain seq x y z
N SER A 1 -9.05 -10.81 -22.78
CA SER A 1 -7.67 -11.16 -22.41
C SER A 1 -6.78 -11.30 -23.63
N ILE A 2 -5.51 -11.02 -23.48
CA ILE A 2 -4.51 -11.04 -24.57
C ILE A 2 -4.38 -12.44 -25.22
N LEU A 3 -4.61 -13.50 -24.47
CA LEU A 3 -4.50 -14.90 -24.91
C LEU A 3 -5.85 -15.60 -25.06
N ASP A 4 -6.94 -14.87 -25.20
CA ASP A 4 -8.32 -15.39 -25.24
C ASP A 4 -8.67 -16.31 -24.04
N LYS A 5 -7.97 -16.11 -22.92
CA LYS A 5 -8.26 -16.78 -21.65
C LYS A 5 -9.23 -15.95 -20.83
N LYS A 6 -10.21 -16.63 -20.25
CA LYS A 6 -11.08 -16.01 -19.26
C LYS A 6 -10.29 -15.73 -17.99
N ALA A 7 -10.35 -14.52 -17.48
CA ALA A 7 -9.64 -14.08 -16.29
C ALA A 7 -10.58 -13.34 -15.34
N HIS A 8 -10.40 -13.58 -14.06
CA HIS A 8 -11.13 -12.93 -12.98
C HIS A 8 -10.18 -12.36 -11.95
N ILE A 9 -10.59 -11.30 -11.29
CA ILE A 9 -9.88 -10.68 -10.16
C ILE A 9 -10.72 -10.92 -8.91
N VAL A 10 -10.15 -11.61 -7.93
CA VAL A 10 -10.82 -11.81 -6.64
C VAL A 10 -10.70 -10.53 -5.83
N LEU A 11 -11.82 -9.98 -5.40
CA LEU A 11 -11.90 -8.81 -4.54
C LEU A 11 -12.72 -9.11 -3.30
N GLY A 12 -12.15 -8.79 -2.15
CA GLY A 12 -12.84 -8.73 -0.87
C GLY A 12 -13.51 -7.37 -0.65
N ASP A 13 -13.34 -6.81 0.54
CA ASP A 13 -13.90 -5.52 0.89
C ASP A 13 -13.18 -4.37 0.15
N ILE A 14 -13.94 -3.64 -0.66
CA ILE A 14 -13.43 -2.49 -1.42
C ILE A 14 -13.38 -1.28 -0.51
N ASN A 15 -12.19 -0.92 -0.04
CA ASN A 15 -11.97 0.32 0.69
C ASN A 15 -12.06 1.57 -0.20
N GLY A 16 -12.15 2.76 0.41
CA GLY A 16 -12.27 4.01 -0.32
C GLY A 16 -11.12 4.30 -1.28
N SER A 17 -9.91 3.81 -0.96
CA SER A 17 -8.71 4.08 -1.76
C SER A 17 -8.72 3.38 -3.11
N ILE A 18 -9.25 2.16 -3.20
CA ILE A 18 -9.28 1.38 -4.45
C ILE A 18 -10.61 1.49 -5.19
N ARG A 19 -11.68 1.93 -4.53
CA ARG A 19 -13.04 1.99 -5.12
C ARG A 19 -13.10 2.73 -6.44
N GLN A 20 -12.44 3.87 -6.55
CA GLN A 20 -12.42 4.65 -7.77
C GLN A 20 -11.73 3.91 -8.93
N TRP A 21 -10.69 3.12 -8.65
CA TRP A 21 -9.98 2.31 -9.64
C TRP A 21 -10.86 1.16 -10.13
N VAL A 22 -11.51 0.45 -9.22
CA VAL A 22 -12.46 -0.63 -9.56
C VAL A 22 -13.61 -0.09 -10.40
N ASN A 23 -14.15 1.08 -10.05
CA ASN A 23 -15.25 1.73 -10.77
C ASN A 23 -14.89 2.11 -12.22
N LEU A 24 -13.59 2.29 -12.56
CA LEU A 24 -13.17 2.52 -13.95
C LEU A 24 -13.51 1.34 -14.87
N PHE A 25 -13.52 0.13 -14.31
CA PHE A 25 -13.78 -1.10 -15.07
C PHE A 25 -15.21 -1.55 -14.97
N LEU A 26 -15.85 -1.47 -13.79
CA LEU A 26 -17.24 -1.89 -13.58
C LEU A 26 -18.25 -1.19 -14.47
N ASN A 27 -17.99 0.06 -14.86
CA ASN A 27 -18.88 0.89 -15.69
C ASN A 27 -18.46 0.91 -17.17
N ASP A 28 -17.51 0.05 -17.57
CA ASP A 28 -16.98 0.03 -18.92
C ASP A 28 -17.35 -1.27 -19.64
N LYS A 29 -18.16 -1.17 -20.68
CA LYS A 29 -18.63 -2.29 -21.50
C LYS A 29 -17.51 -3.01 -22.28
N GLU A 30 -16.30 -2.46 -22.31
CA GLU A 30 -15.15 -3.11 -22.92
C GLU A 30 -14.57 -4.24 -22.05
N TYR A 31 -15.00 -4.33 -20.79
CA TYR A 31 -14.56 -5.35 -19.83
C TYR A 31 -15.71 -6.29 -19.48
N PRO A 32 -15.42 -7.57 -19.21
CA PRO A 32 -16.44 -8.54 -18.80
C PRO A 32 -17.12 -8.11 -17.48
N GLU A 33 -18.44 -8.29 -17.39
CA GLU A 33 -19.20 -8.01 -16.17
C GLU A 33 -18.72 -8.86 -14.98
N ASP A 34 -18.20 -10.05 -15.25
CA ASP A 34 -17.65 -10.98 -14.27
C ASP A 34 -16.11 -10.87 -14.09
N MET A 35 -15.53 -9.74 -14.51
CA MET A 35 -14.10 -9.46 -14.28
C MET A 35 -13.72 -9.50 -12.79
N PHE A 36 -14.55 -8.93 -11.93
CA PHE A 36 -14.39 -8.98 -10.48
C PHE A 36 -15.32 -10.01 -9.87
N VAL A 37 -14.76 -10.85 -9.00
CA VAL A 37 -15.52 -11.92 -8.33
C VAL A 37 -15.30 -11.86 -6.82
N THR A 38 -16.32 -12.24 -6.07
CA THR A 38 -16.23 -12.38 -4.61
C THR A 38 -15.48 -13.65 -4.23
N HIS A 39 -15.10 -13.78 -2.95
CA HIS A 39 -14.48 -15.00 -2.42
C HIS A 39 -15.31 -16.25 -2.70
N ASP A 40 -16.63 -16.19 -2.47
CA ASP A 40 -17.53 -17.34 -2.70
C ASP A 40 -17.66 -17.70 -4.19
N GLN A 41 -17.61 -16.71 -5.07
CA GLN A 41 -17.59 -16.96 -6.51
C GLN A 41 -16.25 -17.59 -6.92
N ALA A 42 -15.12 -17.07 -6.43
CA ALA A 42 -13.80 -17.60 -6.70
C ALA A 42 -13.69 -19.09 -6.30
N LYS A 43 -14.16 -19.44 -5.11
CA LYS A 43 -14.18 -20.84 -4.63
C LYS A 43 -14.99 -21.80 -5.51
N ARG A 44 -15.98 -21.29 -6.25
CA ARG A 44 -16.81 -22.09 -7.16
C ARG A 44 -16.23 -22.26 -8.55
N ILE A 45 -15.46 -21.25 -9.02
CA ILE A 45 -14.93 -21.25 -10.39
C ILE A 45 -13.52 -21.82 -10.49
N VAL A 46 -12.75 -21.78 -9.39
CA VAL A 46 -11.39 -22.32 -9.37
C VAL A 46 -11.45 -23.84 -9.31
N ASP A 47 -10.70 -24.49 -10.18
CA ASP A 47 -10.53 -25.93 -10.28
C ASP A 47 -9.06 -26.30 -10.47
N GLN A 48 -8.77 -27.57 -10.73
CA GLN A 48 -7.40 -28.07 -10.88
C GLN A 48 -6.68 -27.58 -12.15
N ASP A 49 -7.43 -27.12 -13.15
CA ASP A 49 -6.92 -26.62 -14.43
C ASP A 49 -6.80 -25.08 -14.44
N THR A 50 -7.28 -24.43 -13.39
CA THR A 50 -7.22 -22.98 -13.23
C THR A 50 -5.80 -22.53 -12.86
N VAL A 51 -5.29 -21.47 -13.51
CA VAL A 51 -4.08 -20.78 -13.08
C VAL A 51 -4.46 -19.71 -12.08
N VAL A 52 -3.94 -19.79 -10.86
CA VAL A 52 -4.07 -18.75 -9.84
C VAL A 52 -2.80 -17.91 -9.83
N VAL A 53 -2.93 -16.61 -10.10
CA VAL A 53 -1.82 -15.65 -10.06
C VAL A 53 -1.97 -14.81 -8.80
N VAL A 54 -1.02 -14.94 -7.89
CA VAL A 54 -0.92 -14.14 -6.67
C VAL A 54 0.07 -13.01 -6.93
N VAL A 55 -0.35 -11.79 -6.69
CA VAL A 55 0.47 -10.59 -6.87
C VAL A 55 0.57 -9.79 -5.58
N ASP A 56 1.73 -9.16 -5.37
CA ASP A 56 2.00 -8.24 -4.26
C ASP A 56 1.97 -8.86 -2.86
N THR A 57 1.96 -10.19 -2.79
CA THR A 57 2.18 -10.95 -1.57
C THR A 57 2.70 -12.35 -1.89
N ASN A 58 3.52 -12.90 -0.98
CA ASN A 58 3.94 -14.30 -1.03
C ASN A 58 3.41 -15.12 0.15
N ARG A 59 2.52 -14.53 0.99
CA ARG A 59 1.97 -15.14 2.20
C ARG A 59 0.52 -15.56 1.97
N PRO A 60 0.16 -16.83 2.24
CA PRO A 60 -1.22 -17.30 2.13
C PRO A 60 -2.22 -16.45 2.92
N SER A 61 -1.88 -16.09 4.16
CA SER A 61 -2.75 -15.31 5.06
C SER A 61 -3.03 -13.88 4.56
N MET A 62 -2.21 -13.36 3.65
CA MET A 62 -2.35 -12.02 3.08
C MET A 62 -3.05 -12.00 1.73
N THR A 63 -3.40 -13.18 1.18
CA THR A 63 -4.15 -13.25 -0.07
C THR A 63 -5.63 -12.95 0.17
N GLU A 64 -6.29 -12.35 -0.81
CA GLU A 64 -7.73 -12.06 -0.74
C GLU A 64 -8.60 -13.31 -0.47
N CYS A 65 -8.20 -14.47 -0.97
CA CYS A 65 -8.92 -15.72 -0.78
C CYS A 65 -7.92 -16.89 -0.71
N SER A 66 -7.39 -17.17 0.47
CA SER A 66 -6.38 -18.23 0.68
C SER A 66 -6.88 -19.63 0.37
N GLU A 67 -8.17 -19.87 0.49
CA GLU A 67 -8.78 -21.19 0.29
C GLU A 67 -8.64 -21.71 -1.15
N ILE A 68 -8.58 -20.80 -2.15
CA ILE A 68 -8.41 -21.20 -3.55
C ILE A 68 -7.01 -21.74 -3.85
N LEU A 69 -6.02 -21.44 -3.02
CA LEU A 69 -4.66 -21.93 -3.20
C LEU A 69 -4.55 -23.45 -3.08
N GLY A 70 -5.49 -24.08 -2.37
CA GLY A 70 -5.59 -25.55 -2.26
C GLY A 70 -6.42 -26.22 -3.36
N GLN A 71 -7.10 -25.46 -4.22
CA GLN A 71 -8.02 -25.98 -5.24
C GLN A 71 -7.36 -26.18 -6.60
N THR A 72 -6.23 -25.54 -6.85
CA THR A 72 -5.49 -25.64 -8.12
C THR A 72 -4.11 -26.26 -7.93
N LYS A 73 -3.56 -26.78 -9.03
CA LYS A 73 -2.17 -27.27 -9.13
C LYS A 73 -1.23 -26.23 -9.72
N THR A 74 -1.75 -25.12 -10.22
CA THR A 74 -0.96 -24.13 -10.96
C THR A 74 -1.07 -22.76 -10.30
N ILE A 75 -0.14 -22.48 -9.40
CA ILE A 75 -0.02 -21.18 -8.71
C ILE A 75 1.23 -20.48 -9.20
N VAL A 76 1.08 -19.21 -9.57
CA VAL A 76 2.17 -18.30 -9.90
C VAL A 76 2.18 -17.18 -8.86
N VAL A 77 3.34 -16.89 -8.29
CA VAL A 77 3.52 -15.80 -7.30
C VAL A 77 4.48 -14.76 -7.86
N LEU A 78 4.06 -13.51 -7.89
CA LEU A 78 4.86 -12.35 -8.30
C LEU A 78 4.82 -11.30 -7.18
N ASP A 79 5.92 -11.12 -6.46
CA ASP A 79 5.95 -10.27 -5.27
C ASP A 79 7.31 -9.59 -5.08
N HIS A 80 7.29 -8.39 -4.52
CA HIS A 80 8.49 -7.62 -4.18
C HIS A 80 8.76 -7.56 -2.68
N HIS A 81 7.95 -8.21 -1.86
CA HIS A 81 8.19 -8.28 -0.42
C HIS A 81 9.21 -9.36 -0.06
N ARG A 82 9.95 -9.13 1.01
CA ARG A 82 10.85 -10.16 1.55
C ARG A 82 10.05 -11.36 2.04
N GLN A 83 10.55 -12.54 1.77
CA GLN A 83 9.96 -13.78 2.26
C GLN A 83 10.08 -13.87 3.79
N SER A 84 9.05 -14.42 4.40
CA SER A 84 9.01 -14.78 5.82
C SER A 84 8.98 -16.31 6.00
N SER A 85 8.72 -16.77 7.21
CA SER A 85 8.48 -18.20 7.46
C SER A 85 7.15 -18.70 6.85
N GLU A 86 6.21 -17.80 6.62
CA GLU A 86 4.95 -18.08 5.97
C GLU A 86 5.05 -17.76 4.48
N VAL A 87 5.11 -18.80 3.63
CA VAL A 87 5.18 -18.65 2.17
C VAL A 87 4.23 -19.62 1.47
N ILE A 88 3.79 -19.26 0.26
CA ILE A 88 3.03 -20.16 -0.62
C ILE A 88 4.00 -21.22 -1.16
N GLN A 89 3.94 -22.43 -0.61
CA GLN A 89 4.92 -23.50 -0.89
C GLN A 89 4.64 -24.28 -2.18
N ASN A 90 3.40 -24.33 -2.65
CA ASN A 90 2.96 -25.10 -3.81
C ASN A 90 2.91 -24.31 -5.12
N ALA A 91 3.60 -23.17 -5.18
CA ALA A 91 3.69 -22.39 -6.40
C ALA A 91 4.59 -23.08 -7.44
N VAL A 92 4.09 -23.20 -8.68
CA VAL A 92 4.88 -23.72 -9.82
C VAL A 92 5.90 -22.68 -10.32
N LEU A 93 5.62 -21.41 -10.07
CA LEU A 93 6.52 -20.29 -10.31
C LEU A 93 6.41 -19.31 -9.14
N SER A 94 7.53 -19.00 -8.52
CA SER A 94 7.62 -17.98 -7.49
C SER A 94 8.72 -17.00 -7.88
N TYR A 95 8.33 -15.83 -8.34
CA TYR A 95 9.24 -14.74 -8.70
C TYR A 95 9.15 -13.65 -7.61
N ILE A 96 10.09 -13.70 -6.69
CA ILE A 96 10.18 -12.78 -5.55
C ILE A 96 11.40 -11.90 -5.76
N GLU A 97 11.17 -10.58 -5.90
CA GLU A 97 12.23 -9.61 -6.20
C GLU A 97 12.19 -8.42 -5.23
N PRO A 98 12.84 -8.54 -4.07
CA PRO A 98 12.80 -7.48 -3.04
C PRO A 98 13.46 -6.15 -3.43
N TYR A 99 14.18 -6.12 -4.54
CA TYR A 99 14.79 -4.90 -5.08
C TYR A 99 13.92 -4.20 -6.13
N ALA A 100 12.83 -4.83 -6.57
CA ALA A 100 11.83 -4.15 -7.38
C ALA A 100 11.09 -3.10 -6.53
N SER A 101 10.75 -1.98 -7.13
CA SER A 101 10.04 -0.90 -6.42
C SER A 101 8.61 -1.28 -6.06
N SER A 102 7.99 -2.14 -6.86
CA SER A 102 6.59 -2.57 -6.72
C SER A 102 6.31 -3.84 -7.52
N ALA A 103 5.27 -4.57 -7.15
CA ALA A 103 4.74 -5.65 -7.99
C ALA A 103 4.30 -5.14 -9.36
N CYS A 104 3.82 -3.89 -9.45
CA CYS A 104 3.45 -3.24 -10.71
C CYS A 104 4.65 -3.02 -11.65
N GLU A 105 5.84 -2.70 -11.14
CA GLU A 105 7.08 -2.68 -11.92
C GLU A 105 7.36 -4.05 -12.52
N MET A 106 7.33 -5.10 -11.69
CA MET A 106 7.56 -6.48 -12.14
C MET A 106 6.57 -6.92 -13.22
N ILE A 107 5.28 -6.60 -13.03
CA ILE A 107 4.25 -6.90 -14.03
C ILE A 107 4.51 -6.13 -15.33
N ALA A 108 4.89 -4.87 -15.27
CA ALA A 108 5.23 -4.09 -16.47
C ALA A 108 6.43 -4.68 -17.21
N GLU A 109 7.43 -5.21 -16.51
CA GLU A 109 8.57 -5.91 -17.12
C GLU A 109 8.13 -7.23 -17.77
N VAL A 110 7.38 -8.07 -17.04
CA VAL A 110 6.89 -9.36 -17.57
C VAL A 110 6.05 -9.14 -18.82
N LEU A 111 5.18 -8.13 -18.84
CA LEU A 111 4.31 -7.86 -19.98
C LEU A 111 5.10 -7.54 -21.27
N GLN A 112 6.28 -6.97 -21.18
CA GLN A 112 7.09 -6.66 -22.37
C GLN A 112 7.56 -7.91 -23.13
N TYR A 113 7.57 -9.07 -22.45
CA TYR A 113 8.05 -10.34 -23.01
C TYR A 113 6.97 -11.43 -23.04
N PHE A 114 5.75 -11.10 -22.60
CA PHE A 114 4.69 -12.09 -22.42
C PHE A 114 4.09 -12.55 -23.76
N ALA A 115 4.00 -11.66 -24.73
CA ALA A 115 3.61 -11.95 -26.11
C ALA A 115 4.08 -10.84 -27.06
N ASP A 116 4.25 -11.15 -28.34
CA ASP A 116 4.85 -10.25 -29.33
C ASP A 116 4.05 -8.95 -29.59
N ASP A 117 2.73 -8.97 -29.41
CA ASP A 117 1.83 -7.85 -29.69
C ASP A 117 0.94 -7.47 -28.48
N ILE A 118 1.55 -7.30 -27.31
CA ILE A 118 0.78 -6.85 -26.14
C ILE A 118 0.28 -5.43 -26.32
N ARG A 119 -1.04 -5.28 -26.31
CA ARG A 119 -1.74 -4.00 -26.31
C ARG A 119 -2.48 -3.80 -25.00
N LEU A 120 -1.85 -3.08 -24.07
CA LEU A 120 -2.55 -2.59 -22.90
C LEU A 120 -3.50 -1.46 -23.30
N LYS A 121 -4.72 -1.50 -22.76
CA LYS A 121 -5.61 -0.34 -22.85
C LYS A 121 -5.11 0.75 -21.91
N GLY A 122 -5.37 2.01 -22.25
CA GLY A 122 -4.88 3.15 -21.46
C GLY A 122 -5.28 3.09 -19.99
N LYS A 123 -6.47 2.57 -19.65
CA LYS A 123 -6.91 2.40 -18.26
C LYS A 123 -6.10 1.33 -17.50
N GLU A 124 -5.76 0.24 -18.17
CA GLU A 124 -4.92 -0.83 -17.59
C GLU A 124 -3.51 -0.29 -17.32
N ALA A 125 -2.95 0.40 -18.29
CA ALA A 125 -1.65 1.06 -18.16
C ALA A 125 -1.66 2.13 -17.06
N ASP A 126 -2.76 2.90 -16.91
CA ASP A 126 -2.93 3.86 -15.82
C ASP A 126 -2.90 3.19 -14.45
N CYS A 127 -3.58 2.05 -14.28
CA CYS A 127 -3.63 1.33 -13.00
C CYS A 127 -2.26 0.77 -12.62
N ILE A 128 -1.53 0.15 -13.56
CA ILE A 128 -0.18 -0.38 -13.28
C ILE A 128 0.77 0.79 -12.97
N TYR A 129 0.70 1.88 -13.73
CA TYR A 129 1.48 3.09 -13.47
C TYR A 129 1.15 3.70 -12.10
N ALA A 130 -0.12 3.70 -11.70
CA ALA A 130 -0.57 4.19 -10.40
C ALA A 130 0.01 3.36 -9.24
N GLY A 131 0.10 2.03 -9.38
CA GLY A 131 0.73 1.17 -8.39
C GLY A 131 2.20 1.51 -8.19
N ILE A 132 2.96 1.74 -9.26
CA ILE A 132 4.35 2.22 -9.16
C ILE A 132 4.41 3.55 -8.40
N ILE A 133 3.52 4.50 -8.72
CA ILE A 133 3.46 5.82 -8.03
C ILE A 133 3.23 5.66 -6.52
N ILE A 134 2.35 4.75 -6.10
CA ILE A 134 2.03 4.52 -4.68
C ILE A 134 3.26 3.98 -3.95
N ASP A 135 3.84 2.90 -4.43
CA ASP A 135 4.93 2.20 -3.74
C ASP A 135 6.24 2.98 -3.71
N THR A 136 6.44 3.83 -4.72
CA THR A 136 7.61 4.69 -4.81
C THR A 136 7.43 6.07 -4.20
N ASN A 137 6.26 6.36 -3.61
CA ASN A 137 5.92 7.70 -3.15
C ASN A 137 6.23 8.78 -4.22
N ASN A 138 5.64 8.65 -5.41
CA ASN A 138 5.91 9.50 -6.59
C ASN A 138 7.39 9.48 -7.05
N PHE A 139 8.00 8.32 -7.13
CA PHE A 139 9.41 8.13 -7.49
C PHE A 139 10.42 8.75 -6.50
N MET A 140 10.01 9.03 -5.26
CA MET A 140 10.90 9.57 -4.22
C MET A 140 11.56 8.48 -3.38
N ALA A 141 11.03 7.25 -3.36
CA ALA A 141 11.55 6.15 -2.58
C ALA A 141 11.62 4.86 -3.39
N LYS A 142 12.57 3.98 -3.07
CA LYS A 142 12.75 2.64 -3.68
C LYS A 142 12.81 2.65 -5.22
N THR A 143 13.22 3.74 -5.84
CA THR A 143 13.21 3.93 -7.29
C THR A 143 14.56 3.59 -7.90
N GLY A 144 14.58 2.66 -8.84
CA GLY A 144 15.75 2.27 -9.62
C GLY A 144 15.56 2.55 -11.10
N VAL A 145 16.57 2.21 -11.92
CA VAL A 145 16.50 2.32 -13.39
C VAL A 145 15.31 1.52 -13.94
N ARG A 146 15.10 0.29 -13.44
CA ARG A 146 13.98 -0.58 -13.83
C ARG A 146 12.63 0.09 -13.63
N THR A 147 12.47 0.85 -12.53
CA THR A 147 11.23 1.59 -12.26
C THR A 147 10.93 2.62 -13.34
N PHE A 148 11.95 3.37 -13.78
CA PHE A 148 11.78 4.35 -14.84
C PHE A 148 11.54 3.69 -16.21
N GLU A 149 12.17 2.56 -16.50
CA GLU A 149 11.95 1.77 -17.72
C GLU A 149 10.52 1.22 -17.76
N ALA A 150 10.02 0.66 -16.67
CA ALA A 150 8.64 0.22 -16.52
C ALA A 150 7.65 1.38 -16.71
N ALA A 151 7.92 2.53 -16.08
CA ALA A 151 7.11 3.74 -16.25
C ALA A 151 7.10 4.24 -17.70
N ALA A 152 8.26 4.23 -18.39
CA ALA A 152 8.38 4.60 -19.79
C ALA A 152 7.62 3.62 -20.71
N PHE A 153 7.69 2.32 -20.45
CA PHE A 153 6.90 1.31 -21.14
C PHE A 153 5.40 1.58 -21.01
N LEU A 154 4.91 1.77 -19.78
CA LEU A 154 3.50 2.06 -19.54
C LEU A 154 3.03 3.35 -20.20
N ARG A 155 3.90 4.37 -20.27
CA ARG A 155 3.63 5.60 -21.01
C ARG A 155 3.46 5.33 -22.50
N ARG A 156 4.29 4.48 -23.10
CA ARG A 156 4.14 4.05 -24.51
C ARG A 156 2.85 3.28 -24.72
N CYS A 157 2.39 2.50 -23.73
CA CYS A 157 1.11 1.79 -23.76
C CYS A 157 -0.10 2.69 -23.54
N GLY A 158 0.08 4.00 -23.31
CA GLY A 158 -1.02 4.96 -23.19
C GLY A 158 -1.39 5.35 -21.77
N ALA A 159 -0.58 5.01 -20.76
CA ALA A 159 -0.76 5.56 -19.42
C ALA A 159 -0.69 7.10 -19.46
N ASP A 160 -1.62 7.75 -18.78
CA ASP A 160 -1.70 9.22 -18.73
C ASP A 160 -1.50 9.73 -17.28
N VAL A 161 -0.36 10.37 -17.08
CA VAL A 161 0.02 10.92 -15.76
C VAL A 161 -1.05 11.88 -15.21
N THR A 162 -1.73 12.63 -16.09
CA THR A 162 -2.77 13.56 -15.66
C THR A 162 -4.03 12.82 -15.20
N ARG A 163 -4.45 11.74 -15.90
CA ARG A 163 -5.54 10.88 -15.44
C ARG A 163 -5.20 10.25 -14.10
N VAL A 164 -4.03 9.63 -13.99
CA VAL A 164 -3.56 9.00 -12.75
C VAL A 164 -3.51 10.02 -11.61
N ARG A 165 -2.92 11.21 -11.84
CA ARG A 165 -2.88 12.27 -10.83
C ARG A 165 -4.27 12.72 -10.37
N LYS A 166 -5.25 12.78 -11.29
CA LYS A 166 -6.65 13.12 -10.93
C LYS A 166 -7.26 12.07 -10.01
N MET A 167 -6.90 10.79 -10.17
CA MET A 167 -7.38 9.69 -9.32
C MET A 167 -6.81 9.75 -7.89
N PHE A 168 -5.65 10.36 -7.69
CA PHE A 168 -5.04 10.54 -6.37
C PHE A 168 -5.44 11.85 -5.65
N ARG A 169 -6.36 12.61 -6.24
CA ARG A 169 -6.79 13.86 -5.59
C ARG A 169 -7.64 13.56 -4.36
N ASN A 170 -7.30 14.24 -3.28
CA ASN A 170 -8.08 14.19 -2.06
C ASN A 170 -9.32 15.10 -2.17
N ASP A 171 -10.38 14.74 -1.47
CA ASP A 171 -11.50 15.66 -1.24
C ASP A 171 -11.06 16.82 -0.31
N MET A 172 -11.85 17.89 -0.31
CA MET A 172 -11.54 19.10 0.45
C MET A 172 -11.49 18.85 1.97
N LYS A 173 -12.31 17.91 2.50
CA LYS A 173 -12.34 17.60 3.94
C LYS A 173 -11.06 16.90 4.36
N SER A 174 -10.66 15.87 3.62
CA SER A 174 -9.40 15.13 3.84
C SER A 174 -8.18 16.07 3.71
N TYR A 175 -8.19 16.95 2.70
CA TYR A 175 -7.11 17.93 2.52
C TYR A 175 -7.00 18.89 3.71
N LYS A 176 -8.13 19.45 4.18
CA LYS A 176 -8.15 20.37 5.33
C LYS A 176 -7.70 19.67 6.61
N ALA A 177 -8.17 18.44 6.87
CA ALA A 177 -7.78 17.70 8.06
C ALA A 177 -6.26 17.41 8.08
N ARG A 178 -5.69 17.05 6.92
CA ARG A 178 -4.25 16.87 6.79
C ARG A 178 -3.48 18.18 7.03
N ALA A 179 -3.92 19.28 6.43
CA ALA A 179 -3.30 20.58 6.63
C ALA A 179 -3.39 21.02 8.10
N GLU A 180 -4.48 20.74 8.79
CA GLU A 180 -4.65 21.02 10.21
C GLU A 180 -3.71 20.16 11.07
N ALA A 181 -3.58 18.87 10.77
CA ALA A 181 -2.61 18.02 11.44
C ALA A 181 -1.18 18.54 11.28
N VAL A 182 -0.77 18.94 10.07
CA VAL A 182 0.56 19.54 9.83
C VAL A 182 0.73 20.84 10.59
N ARG A 183 -0.27 21.72 10.57
CA ARG A 183 -0.24 23.02 11.28
C ARG A 183 -0.04 22.89 12.79
N HIS A 184 -0.63 21.85 13.40
CA HIS A 184 -0.57 21.63 14.84
C HIS A 184 0.53 20.63 15.26
N ALA A 185 1.42 20.29 14.34
CA ALA A 185 2.54 19.42 14.66
C ALA A 185 3.52 20.15 15.62
N GLU A 186 3.96 19.43 16.62
CA GLU A 186 5.04 19.85 17.50
C GLU A 186 6.33 19.10 17.14
N VAL A 187 7.46 19.78 17.31
CA VAL A 187 8.77 19.16 17.17
C VAL A 187 9.25 18.73 18.55
N PHE A 188 9.44 17.42 18.72
CA PHE A 188 9.89 16.80 19.95
C PHE A 188 11.32 16.32 19.80
N GLU A 189 12.17 16.50 20.83
CA GLU A 189 13.60 16.16 20.83
C GLU A 189 14.34 16.61 19.55
N GLN A 190 13.95 17.76 19.01
CA GLN A 190 14.51 18.44 17.83
C GLN A 190 14.44 17.67 16.50
N ALA A 191 13.96 16.41 16.50
CA ALA A 191 13.99 15.54 15.32
C ALA A 191 12.68 14.80 15.03
N TYR A 192 11.74 14.81 15.97
CA TYR A 192 10.51 14.01 15.88
C TYR A 192 9.29 14.94 15.74
N ALA A 193 8.57 14.85 14.63
CA ALA A 193 7.31 15.59 14.48
C ALA A 193 6.16 14.74 15.03
N ILE A 194 5.39 15.29 15.98
CA ILE A 194 4.23 14.62 16.57
C ILE A 194 3.01 15.47 16.34
N SER A 195 1.92 14.88 15.87
CA SER A 195 0.66 15.57 15.66
C SER A 195 -0.56 14.67 15.86
N CYS A 196 -1.74 15.29 15.88
CA CYS A 196 -3.02 14.63 15.93
C CYS A 196 -3.83 14.98 14.67
N CYS A 197 -4.44 13.99 14.05
CA CYS A 197 -5.30 14.18 12.88
C CYS A 197 -6.77 14.28 13.31
N PRO A 198 -7.50 15.38 12.96
CA PRO A 198 -8.93 15.44 13.15
C PRO A 198 -9.64 14.29 12.41
N SER A 199 -10.59 13.62 13.05
CA SER A 199 -11.19 12.40 12.50
C SER A 199 -12.70 12.43 12.32
N GLY A 200 -13.42 13.23 13.11
CA GLY A 200 -14.87 13.14 13.31
C GLY A 200 -15.75 13.32 12.07
N TYR A 201 -15.20 13.78 10.95
CA TYR A 201 -15.93 14.05 9.69
C TYR A 201 -15.31 13.38 8.46
N LEU A 202 -14.33 12.49 8.67
CA LEU A 202 -13.60 11.81 7.60
C LEU A 202 -14.14 10.39 7.39
N GLU A 203 -14.16 9.95 6.13
CA GLU A 203 -14.50 8.56 5.79
C GLU A 203 -13.36 7.59 6.17
N SER A 204 -12.12 8.02 5.97
CA SER A 204 -10.91 7.20 6.22
C SER A 204 -9.86 8.00 7.02
N PRO A 205 -10.11 8.28 8.32
CA PRO A 205 -9.26 9.15 9.11
C PRO A 205 -7.82 8.64 9.25
N THR A 206 -7.64 7.33 9.38
CA THR A 206 -6.31 6.70 9.51
C THR A 206 -5.44 6.87 8.26
N VAL A 207 -6.07 6.87 7.07
CA VAL A 207 -5.38 7.14 5.80
C VAL A 207 -4.92 8.59 5.76
N VAL A 208 -5.76 9.53 6.18
CA VAL A 208 -5.42 10.97 6.23
C VAL A 208 -4.30 11.21 7.25
N GLY A 209 -4.33 10.55 8.41
CA GLY A 209 -3.27 10.59 9.40
C GLY A 209 -1.92 10.07 8.87
N ALA A 210 -1.95 8.97 8.11
CA ALA A 210 -0.76 8.44 7.45
C ALA A 210 -0.19 9.39 6.38
N GLN A 211 -1.07 10.06 5.63
CA GLN A 211 -0.67 11.08 4.65
C GLN A 211 -0.05 12.31 5.34
N ALA A 212 -0.62 12.75 6.47
CA ALA A 212 -0.06 13.84 7.26
C ALA A 212 1.33 13.48 7.82
N ALA A 213 1.52 12.23 8.28
CA ALA A 213 2.83 11.76 8.72
C ALA A 213 3.87 11.82 7.59
N ASN A 214 3.52 11.39 6.37
CA ASN A 214 4.42 11.52 5.21
C ASN A 214 4.76 12.99 4.91
N GLU A 215 3.80 13.91 5.06
CA GLU A 215 4.00 15.33 4.77
C GLU A 215 4.93 16.00 5.78
N LEU A 216 4.86 15.63 7.05
CA LEU A 216 5.74 16.12 8.11
C LEU A 216 7.22 15.75 7.89
N LEU A 217 7.51 14.66 7.19
CA LEU A 217 8.89 14.29 6.83
C LEU A 217 9.53 15.23 5.80
N ASN A 218 8.76 16.06 5.10
CA ASN A 218 9.31 17.05 4.17
C ASN A 218 9.87 18.31 4.90
N ILE A 219 9.77 18.36 6.23
CA ILE A 219 10.27 19.47 7.04
C ILE A 219 11.74 19.22 7.38
N VAL A 220 12.60 20.17 7.06
CA VAL A 220 14.04 20.10 7.35
C VAL A 220 14.27 19.85 8.85
N GLY A 221 15.12 18.88 9.17
CA GLY A 221 15.47 18.48 10.53
C GLY A 221 14.55 17.43 11.15
N ILE A 222 13.42 17.10 10.52
CA ILE A 222 12.55 16.01 10.98
C ILE A 222 13.08 14.68 10.44
N LYS A 223 13.43 13.78 11.35
CA LYS A 223 13.93 12.42 11.06
C LYS A 223 12.81 11.38 11.09
N ALA A 224 11.83 11.58 11.97
CA ALA A 224 10.64 10.75 12.04
C ALA A 224 9.40 11.57 12.40
N SER A 225 8.25 11.09 11.96
CA SER A 225 6.95 11.74 12.21
C SER A 225 5.94 10.73 12.74
N PHE A 226 5.10 11.18 13.66
CA PHE A 226 4.06 10.38 14.29
C PHE A 226 2.76 11.17 14.27
N VAL A 227 1.72 10.60 13.66
CA VAL A 227 0.39 11.20 13.66
C VAL A 227 -0.58 10.24 14.33
N LEU A 228 -1.23 10.75 15.39
CA LEU A 228 -2.24 10.05 16.15
C LEU A 228 -3.62 10.38 15.57
N THR A 229 -4.45 9.36 15.40
CA THR A 229 -5.80 9.51 14.84
C THR A 229 -6.78 8.72 15.68
N GLU A 230 -7.76 9.39 16.28
CA GLU A 230 -8.86 8.70 16.97
C GLU A 230 -9.88 8.22 15.93
N TYR A 231 -10.19 6.94 15.95
CA TYR A 231 -11.20 6.35 15.06
C TYR A 231 -11.87 5.13 15.72
N LYS A 232 -13.19 5.13 15.75
CA LYS A 232 -14.01 4.05 16.36
C LYS A 232 -13.60 3.69 17.79
N GLY A 233 -13.28 4.71 18.60
CA GLY A 233 -12.91 4.53 20.02
C GLY A 233 -11.50 3.98 20.25
N ARG A 234 -10.65 4.00 19.22
CA ARG A 234 -9.24 3.59 19.28
C ARG A 234 -8.34 4.72 18.82
N ILE A 235 -7.13 4.75 19.33
CA ILE A 235 -6.08 5.66 18.86
C ILE A 235 -5.14 4.87 17.93
N TYR A 236 -5.04 5.32 16.68
CA TYR A 236 -4.15 4.77 15.67
C TYR A 236 -2.92 5.66 15.54
N PHE A 237 -1.75 5.04 15.52
CA PHE A 237 -0.48 5.71 15.28
C PHE A 237 -0.03 5.44 13.85
N SER A 238 0.28 6.49 13.13
CA SER A 238 0.96 6.43 11.83
C SER A 238 2.37 6.97 12.01
N ALA A 239 3.37 6.09 11.93
CA ALA A 239 4.77 6.43 12.09
C ALA A 239 5.51 6.36 10.76
N ARG A 240 6.33 7.35 10.46
CA ARG A 240 7.15 7.45 9.25
C ARG A 240 8.55 7.92 9.59
N ALA A 241 9.55 7.46 8.82
CA ALA A 241 10.93 7.92 8.93
C ALA A 241 11.63 7.95 7.56
N ILE A 242 12.75 8.66 7.53
CA ILE A 242 13.70 8.66 6.41
C ILE A 242 15.02 8.13 6.98
N ASP A 243 15.35 6.88 6.63
CA ASP A 243 16.62 6.14 6.86
C ASP A 243 17.28 6.19 8.26
N GLU A 244 17.26 7.32 8.97
CA GLU A 244 18.01 7.52 10.20
C GLU A 244 17.34 6.93 11.45
N VAL A 245 16.02 6.74 11.44
CA VAL A 245 15.23 6.29 12.60
C VAL A 245 14.42 5.06 12.23
N ASN A 246 14.56 4.00 13.02
CA ASN A 246 13.73 2.81 12.88
C ASN A 246 12.41 2.99 13.65
N VAL A 247 11.34 3.45 12.96
CA VAL A 247 10.01 3.63 13.59
C VAL A 247 9.33 2.30 13.94
N GLN A 248 9.75 1.19 13.35
CA GLN A 248 9.21 -0.13 13.68
C GLN A 248 9.44 -0.45 15.15
N ILE A 249 10.67 -0.32 15.65
CA ILE A 249 11.01 -0.65 17.04
C ILE A 249 10.31 0.29 18.04
N ILE A 250 10.03 1.54 17.64
CA ILE A 250 9.23 2.45 18.46
C ILE A 250 7.78 1.96 18.55
N MET A 251 7.18 1.61 17.42
CA MET A 251 5.81 1.12 17.38
C MET A 251 5.65 -0.26 18.05
N GLU A 252 6.63 -1.15 17.96
CA GLU A 252 6.65 -2.44 18.67
C GLU A 252 6.60 -2.25 20.19
N ARG A 253 7.29 -1.25 20.75
CA ARG A 253 7.19 -0.91 22.19
C ARG A 253 5.79 -0.40 22.59
N LEU A 254 5.02 0.09 21.63
CA LEU A 254 3.64 0.53 21.81
C LEU A 254 2.62 -0.57 21.44
N GLY A 255 3.08 -1.82 21.21
CA GLY A 255 2.22 -2.95 20.86
C GLY A 255 1.82 -3.01 19.39
N GLY A 256 2.51 -2.26 18.53
CA GLY A 256 2.30 -2.24 17.09
C GLY A 256 3.40 -2.96 16.31
N GLY A 257 3.66 -2.50 15.07
CA GLY A 257 4.70 -3.06 14.21
C GLY A 257 4.74 -2.37 12.86
N GLY A 258 5.49 -2.95 11.93
CA GLY A 258 5.63 -2.42 10.58
C GLY A 258 7.00 -2.71 9.99
N HIS A 259 7.55 -1.72 9.29
CA HIS A 259 8.88 -1.73 8.72
C HIS A 259 9.69 -0.54 9.25
N MET A 260 11.00 -0.56 9.00
CA MET A 260 11.92 0.48 9.47
C MET A 260 11.42 1.91 9.24
N ASN A 261 10.90 2.21 8.05
CA ASN A 261 10.49 3.55 7.64
C ASN A 261 8.98 3.80 7.71
N ILE A 262 8.17 2.75 7.88
CA ILE A 262 6.70 2.81 7.91
C ILE A 262 6.21 1.83 8.95
N ALA A 263 5.61 2.33 10.01
CA ALA A 263 5.06 1.51 11.08
C ALA A 263 3.79 2.12 11.65
N GLY A 264 3.09 1.36 12.49
CA GLY A 264 1.91 1.82 13.18
C GLY A 264 1.63 1.03 14.45
N ALA A 265 0.81 1.61 15.31
CA ALA A 265 0.32 0.97 16.52
C ALA A 265 -1.14 1.34 16.75
N GLN A 266 -1.79 0.63 17.66
CA GLN A 266 -3.17 0.91 18.08
C GLN A 266 -3.25 0.85 19.60
N MET A 267 -4.02 1.76 20.20
CA MET A 267 -4.30 1.74 21.63
C MET A 267 -5.81 1.84 21.88
N ASP A 268 -6.28 1.03 22.78
CA ASP A 268 -7.68 1.02 23.25
C ASP A 268 -7.75 1.65 24.64
N GLY A 269 -8.88 2.31 24.96
CA GLY A 269 -9.20 2.76 26.31
C GLY A 269 -8.32 3.90 26.83
N VAL A 270 -7.67 4.66 25.96
CA VAL A 270 -6.85 5.82 26.30
C VAL A 270 -7.32 7.06 25.52
N THR A 271 -7.10 8.24 26.06
CA THR A 271 -7.29 9.50 25.34
C THR A 271 -6.14 9.74 24.37
N ILE A 272 -6.35 10.65 23.40
CA ILE A 272 -5.31 11.00 22.43
C ILE A 272 -4.11 11.68 23.12
N GLU A 273 -4.34 12.43 24.19
CA GLU A 273 -3.32 13.07 25.02
C GLU A 273 -2.47 12.04 25.76
N GLU A 274 -3.12 11.05 26.40
CA GLU A 274 -2.43 9.95 27.10
C GLU A 274 -1.59 9.12 26.12
N ALA A 275 -2.14 8.82 24.93
CA ALA A 275 -1.43 8.12 23.88
C ALA A 275 -0.20 8.91 23.38
N LYS A 276 -0.35 10.23 23.25
CA LYS A 276 0.73 11.14 22.83
C LYS A 276 1.85 11.20 23.86
N GLU A 277 1.53 11.33 25.15
CA GLU A 277 2.54 11.32 26.20
C GLU A 277 3.25 9.96 26.29
N LYS A 278 2.53 8.86 26.14
CA LYS A 278 3.13 7.51 26.11
C LYS A 278 4.11 7.36 24.95
N LEU A 279 3.79 7.91 23.78
CA LEU A 279 4.71 7.95 22.64
C LEU A 279 5.99 8.75 23.00
N LYS A 280 5.84 9.96 23.56
CA LYS A 280 6.98 10.79 23.95
C LYS A 280 7.88 10.11 24.98
N ASP A 281 7.29 9.49 26.00
CA ASP A 281 8.04 8.74 26.99
C ASP A 281 8.78 7.56 26.42
N THR A 282 8.16 6.87 25.45
CA THR A 282 8.80 5.75 24.74
C THR A 282 10.01 6.26 23.95
N ILE A 283 9.87 7.37 23.22
CA ILE A 283 10.97 7.96 22.44
C ILE A 283 12.10 8.40 23.38
N ARG A 284 11.81 9.12 24.50
CA ARG A 284 12.84 9.54 25.48
C ARG A 284 13.64 8.36 26.03
N LYS A 285 12.96 7.32 26.48
CA LYS A 285 13.63 6.11 26.99
C LYS A 285 14.51 5.45 25.94
N MET A 286 14.05 5.40 24.69
CA MET A 286 14.85 4.80 23.62
C MET A 286 16.07 5.64 23.24
N ILE A 287 15.98 6.96 23.33
CA ILE A 287 17.14 7.88 23.18
C ILE A 287 18.13 7.66 24.33
N GLU A 288 17.67 7.62 25.59
CA GLU A 288 18.49 7.35 26.78
C GLU A 288 19.22 5.99 26.72
N GLU A 289 18.56 4.99 26.15
CA GLU A 289 19.10 3.65 25.92
C GLU A 289 20.05 3.57 24.70
N GLY A 290 20.12 4.61 23.89
CA GLY A 290 20.88 4.62 22.63
C GLY A 290 20.32 3.67 21.57
N ALA A 291 18.99 3.42 21.63
CA ALA A 291 18.31 2.52 20.69
C ALA A 291 17.84 3.24 19.40
N ILE A 292 17.73 4.56 19.46
CA ILE A 292 17.36 5.45 18.33
C ILE A 292 18.14 6.76 18.41
#